data_a6bd42e1f86b29f496ca756ba3dcce53
#
_entry.id   a6bd42e1f86b29f496ca756ba3dcce53
#
_cell.length_a   1.000
_cell.length_b   1.000
_cell.length_c   1.000
_cell.angle_alpha   90.00
_cell.angle_beta   90.00
_cell.angle_gamma   90.00
#
_symmetry.space_group_name_H-M   'P 1'
#
loop_
_entity.id
_entity.type
_entity.pdbx_description
1 polymer ?
#
loop_
_entity_poly.entity_id
_entity_poly.type
_entity_poly.pdbx_seq_one_letter_code
_entity_poly.pdbx_strand_id
1 'polypeptide(L)'
;CEINIETGEKLTESRCIWQGSGGRYLESPHMYKIGKYYYLMAAEGGTEYGHMITYARSESVWGKFEGYPHNPVLTNRNKAPFIIQGIGHGDLIQDKNGEWHIICLGFRQIHMWMTYHHLGRECFLIPVTFHEDGWFTAGNGTCEESYELSGDFAQLPLKTYTLENIGHDICHLRHPHTENYSITKDNITLKGTDVTLDDVASPTF
;
A
#
# COMPACT_ATOMS: atom_id res chain seq x y z
N CYS A 1 2.70 20.68 5.85
CA CYS A 1 2.07 21.94 5.38
C CYS A 1 0.63 21.69 4.97
N GLU A 2 -0.15 22.75 4.92
CA GLU A 2 -1.45 22.76 4.25
C GLU A 2 -1.26 23.07 2.77
N ILE A 3 -2.11 22.51 1.94
CA ILE A 3 -2.14 22.76 0.50
C ILE A 3 -3.56 23.12 0.05
N ASN A 4 -3.66 23.94 -0.97
CA ASN A 4 -4.90 24.14 -1.69
C ASN A 4 -5.15 22.90 -2.56
N ILE A 5 -6.25 22.19 -2.34
CA ILE A 5 -6.55 20.93 -3.05
C ILE A 5 -6.89 21.14 -4.54
N GLU A 6 -7.29 22.35 -4.94
CA GLU A 6 -7.63 22.67 -6.33
C GLU A 6 -6.40 23.10 -7.14
N THR A 7 -5.48 23.84 -6.51
CA THR A 7 -4.32 24.40 -7.20
C THR A 7 -3.02 23.68 -6.90
N GLY A 8 -2.94 22.93 -5.78
CA GLY A 8 -1.73 22.31 -5.28
C GLY A 8 -0.78 23.29 -4.56
N GLU A 9 -1.17 24.56 -4.43
CA GLU A 9 -0.35 25.57 -3.77
C GLU A 9 -0.18 25.29 -2.28
N LYS A 10 1.04 25.46 -1.80
CA LYS A 10 1.38 25.38 -0.38
C LYS A 10 0.86 26.61 0.36
N LEU A 11 -0.03 26.40 1.34
CA LEU A 11 -0.66 27.48 2.11
C LEU A 11 0.07 27.81 3.41
N THR A 12 0.82 26.87 3.98
CA THR A 12 1.57 27.05 5.23
C THR A 12 2.99 26.52 5.13
N GLU A 13 3.87 26.95 6.03
CA GLU A 13 5.20 26.38 6.12
C GLU A 13 5.18 24.89 6.49
N SER A 14 6.12 24.14 5.91
CA SER A 14 6.29 22.72 6.22
C SER A 14 6.88 22.53 7.61
N ARG A 15 6.35 21.58 8.36
CA ARG A 15 6.91 21.17 9.66
C ARG A 15 6.88 19.67 9.81
N CYS A 16 7.87 19.15 10.51
CA CYS A 16 7.91 17.75 10.86
C CYS A 16 6.93 17.48 12.00
N ILE A 17 6.02 16.51 11.82
CA ILE A 17 5.03 16.09 12.82
C ILE A 17 5.39 14.76 13.47
N TRP A 18 6.19 13.93 12.79
CA TRP A 18 6.69 12.64 13.28
C TRP A 18 7.95 12.23 12.50
N GLN A 19 8.84 11.46 13.12
CA GLN A 19 10.10 11.01 12.53
C GLN A 19 10.21 9.48 12.44
N GLY A 20 9.07 8.77 12.54
CA GLY A 20 9.06 7.31 12.53
C GLY A 20 9.45 6.68 13.86
N SER A 21 9.65 5.37 13.84
CA SER A 21 10.03 4.57 15.00
C SER A 21 11.54 4.34 15.10
N GLY A 22 12.33 4.90 14.18
CA GLY A 22 13.80 4.76 14.15
C GLY A 22 14.32 3.79 13.08
N GLY A 23 13.44 3.25 12.24
CA GLY A 23 13.83 2.50 11.05
C GLY A 23 14.40 3.43 9.96
N ARG A 24 15.14 2.85 9.01
CA ARG A 24 15.61 3.59 7.84
C ARG A 24 14.46 3.79 6.83
N TYR A 25 14.60 4.78 5.97
CA TYR A 25 13.69 5.04 4.84
C TYR A 25 12.22 5.18 5.27
N LEU A 26 11.97 6.12 6.20
CA LEU A 26 10.60 6.50 6.53
C LEU A 26 9.92 7.10 5.29
N GLU A 27 8.88 6.44 4.80
CA GLU A 27 8.20 6.79 3.56
C GLU A 27 6.71 6.44 3.58
N SER A 28 6.01 6.81 2.50
CA SER A 28 4.59 6.49 2.29
C SER A 28 3.69 6.83 3.47
N PRO A 29 3.68 8.07 3.93
CA PRO A 29 2.81 8.46 5.04
C PRO A 29 1.35 8.53 4.61
N HIS A 30 0.49 7.83 5.32
CA HIS A 30 -0.97 7.91 5.21
C HIS A 30 -1.58 8.41 6.50
N MET A 31 -2.48 9.39 6.40
CA MET A 31 -3.14 9.98 7.58
C MET A 31 -4.64 9.67 7.56
N TYR A 32 -5.12 9.13 8.66
CA TYR A 32 -6.53 8.76 8.86
C TYR A 32 -7.11 9.48 10.06
N LYS A 33 -8.31 10.04 9.92
CA LYS A 33 -9.07 10.56 11.05
C LYS A 33 -10.10 9.50 11.48
N ILE A 34 -9.87 8.85 12.63
CA ILE A 34 -10.75 7.81 13.17
C ILE A 34 -11.07 8.13 14.63
N GLY A 35 -12.35 8.30 14.92
CA GLY A 35 -12.79 8.75 16.24
C GLY A 35 -12.15 10.09 16.62
N LYS A 36 -11.53 10.16 17.79
CA LYS A 36 -10.87 11.39 18.26
C LYS A 36 -9.43 11.56 17.77
N TYR A 37 -8.81 10.51 17.18
CA TYR A 37 -7.42 10.53 16.80
C TYR A 37 -7.20 10.73 15.30
N TYR A 38 -6.05 11.34 14.99
CA TYR A 38 -5.38 11.26 13.70
C TYR A 38 -4.31 10.18 13.81
N TYR A 39 -4.38 9.17 12.95
CA TYR A 39 -3.38 8.11 12.84
C TYR A 39 -2.50 8.41 11.64
N LEU A 40 -1.20 8.44 11.87
CA LEU A 40 -0.19 8.59 10.81
C LEU A 40 0.54 7.27 10.67
N MET A 41 0.25 6.55 9.61
CA MET A 41 0.87 5.27 9.29
C MET A 41 1.94 5.48 8.23
N ALA A 42 3.04 4.76 8.32
CA ALA A 42 4.14 4.88 7.38
C ALA A 42 4.89 3.55 7.21
N ALA A 43 5.66 3.46 6.14
CA ALA A 43 6.59 2.37 5.90
C ALA A 43 7.98 2.75 6.40
N GLU A 44 8.70 1.78 6.96
CA GLU A 44 10.10 1.89 7.33
C GLU A 44 10.86 0.61 6.95
N GLY A 45 12.18 0.65 6.97
CA GLY A 45 13.06 -0.51 6.78
C GLY A 45 13.49 -0.74 5.34
N GLY A 46 12.84 -0.09 4.38
CA GLY A 46 13.06 -0.29 2.95
C GLY A 46 12.30 -1.49 2.39
N THR A 47 12.04 -1.47 1.09
CA THR A 47 11.26 -2.49 0.34
C THR A 47 12.03 -3.79 0.15
N GLU A 48 12.43 -4.41 1.24
CA GLU A 48 13.20 -5.65 1.33
C GLU A 48 12.87 -6.40 2.63
N TYR A 49 13.71 -7.32 3.08
CA TYR A 49 13.49 -8.11 4.31
C TYR A 49 13.32 -7.29 5.59
N GLY A 50 13.85 -6.07 5.62
CA GLY A 50 13.70 -5.15 6.74
C GLY A 50 12.39 -4.36 6.77
N HIS A 51 11.55 -4.50 5.75
CA HIS A 51 10.33 -3.73 5.56
C HIS A 51 9.34 -3.91 6.71
N MET A 52 8.67 -2.83 7.08
CA MET A 52 7.72 -2.83 8.20
C MET A 52 6.72 -1.69 8.07
N ILE A 53 5.59 -1.83 8.74
CA ILE A 53 4.60 -0.77 8.91
C ILE A 53 4.68 -0.28 10.34
N THR A 54 4.78 1.04 10.49
CA THR A 54 4.79 1.74 11.78
C THR A 54 3.72 2.82 11.79
N TYR A 55 3.25 3.23 12.96
CA TYR A 55 2.32 4.32 13.06
C TYR A 55 2.44 5.10 14.37
N ALA A 56 1.89 6.29 14.34
CA ALA A 56 1.71 7.17 15.47
C ALA A 56 0.30 7.76 15.47
N ARG A 57 -0.14 8.32 16.58
CA ARG A 57 -1.42 9.01 16.68
C ARG A 57 -1.31 10.35 17.40
N SER A 58 -2.26 11.24 17.13
CA SER A 58 -2.44 12.52 17.83
C SER A 58 -3.90 12.91 17.86
N GLU A 59 -4.34 13.67 18.82
CA GLU A 59 -5.71 14.26 18.84
C GLU A 59 -5.83 15.48 17.92
N SER A 60 -4.73 15.98 17.40
CA SER A 60 -4.69 17.11 16.47
C SER A 60 -3.78 16.80 15.30
N VAL A 61 -4.20 17.17 14.09
CA VAL A 61 -3.38 17.01 12.87
C VAL A 61 -2.02 17.71 12.96
N TRP A 62 -1.96 18.78 13.75
CA TRP A 62 -0.74 19.55 14.01
C TRP A 62 -0.15 19.32 15.41
N GLY A 63 -0.71 18.35 16.14
CA GLY A 63 -0.26 18.01 17.47
C GLY A 63 1.04 17.19 17.49
N LYS A 64 1.45 16.83 18.69
CA LYS A 64 2.53 15.88 18.88
C LYS A 64 1.99 14.48 18.59
N PHE A 65 2.57 13.83 17.61
CA PHE A 65 2.28 12.42 17.32
C PHE A 65 3.05 11.51 18.27
N GLU A 66 2.29 10.66 18.97
CA GLU A 66 2.81 9.62 19.84
C GLU A 66 2.93 8.32 19.03
N GLY A 67 4.15 7.77 18.94
CA GLY A 67 4.40 6.49 18.26
C GLY A 67 3.71 5.34 19.01
N TYR A 68 3.17 4.37 18.27
CA TYR A 68 2.65 3.15 18.86
C TYR A 68 3.74 2.44 19.70
N PRO A 69 3.47 2.11 20.98
CA PRO A 69 4.51 1.60 21.89
C PRO A 69 5.17 0.30 21.42
N HIS A 70 4.47 -0.45 20.57
CA HIS A 70 4.93 -1.75 20.06
C HIS A 70 5.21 -1.72 18.56
N ASN A 71 5.60 -0.55 18.00
CA ASN A 71 6.05 -0.49 16.61
C ASN A 71 7.24 -1.45 16.37
N PRO A 72 7.28 -2.11 15.20
CA PRO A 72 6.33 -2.03 14.08
C PRO A 72 5.02 -2.77 14.39
N VAL A 73 3.91 -2.21 13.90
CA VAL A 73 2.59 -2.85 14.03
C VAL A 73 2.46 -4.08 13.15
N LEU A 74 3.22 -4.14 12.05
CA LEU A 74 3.22 -5.27 11.12
C LEU A 74 4.58 -5.41 10.43
N THR A 75 5.17 -6.60 10.50
CA THR A 75 6.40 -6.95 9.78
C THR A 75 6.68 -8.45 9.84
N ASN A 76 7.32 -8.99 8.80
CA ASN A 76 7.89 -10.34 8.83
C ASN A 76 9.43 -10.33 8.93
N ARG A 77 10.05 -9.18 9.21
CA ARG A 77 11.48 -9.09 9.48
C ARG A 77 11.85 -10.01 10.66
N ASN A 78 13.00 -10.63 10.59
CA ASN A 78 13.47 -11.57 11.62
C ASN A 78 12.55 -12.80 11.84
N LYS A 79 11.71 -13.11 10.85
CA LYS A 79 10.82 -14.28 10.82
C LYS A 79 11.23 -15.22 9.68
N ALA A 80 12.48 -15.69 9.74
CA ALA A 80 13.06 -16.53 8.67
C ALA A 80 12.21 -17.74 8.23
N PRO A 81 11.45 -18.41 9.11
CA PRO A 81 10.58 -19.52 8.69
C PRO A 81 9.40 -19.11 7.82
N PHE A 82 9.03 -17.83 7.80
CA PHE A 82 7.88 -17.36 7.02
C PHE A 82 8.25 -17.26 5.54
N ILE A 83 7.40 -17.82 4.71
CA ILE A 83 7.55 -17.74 3.24
C ILE A 83 7.25 -16.33 2.74
N ILE A 84 6.31 -15.63 3.38
CA ILE A 84 5.98 -14.25 3.06
C ILE A 84 6.97 -13.32 3.78
N GLN A 85 7.62 -12.46 3.00
CA GLN A 85 8.65 -11.53 3.48
C GLN A 85 8.45 -10.13 2.90
N GLY A 86 9.20 -9.14 3.40
CA GLY A 86 9.19 -7.78 2.89
C GLY A 86 7.86 -7.04 3.11
N ILE A 87 7.12 -7.41 4.15
CA ILE A 87 5.80 -6.83 4.47
C ILE A 87 5.94 -5.38 4.91
N GLY A 88 5.31 -4.49 4.18
CA GLY A 88 5.31 -3.05 4.46
C GLY A 88 4.45 -2.26 3.49
N HIS A 89 4.58 -0.94 3.52
CA HIS A 89 3.90 0.01 2.63
C HIS A 89 2.39 -0.25 2.60
N GLY A 90 1.71 -0.04 3.73
CA GLY A 90 0.32 -0.41 3.91
C GLY A 90 -0.64 0.76 3.95
N ASP A 91 -1.86 0.48 3.53
CA ASP A 91 -3.04 1.34 3.69
C ASP A 91 -4.03 0.73 4.67
N LEU A 92 -4.61 1.57 5.54
CA LEU A 92 -5.69 1.18 6.44
C LEU A 92 -7.02 1.37 5.73
N ILE A 93 -7.79 0.31 5.62
CA ILE A 93 -9.08 0.30 4.94
C ILE A 93 -10.18 -0.25 5.85
N GLN A 94 -11.41 0.15 5.61
CA GLN A 94 -12.59 -0.41 6.27
C GLN A 94 -13.46 -1.11 5.22
N ASP A 95 -13.85 -2.34 5.51
CA ASP A 95 -14.73 -3.09 4.62
C ASP A 95 -16.21 -2.66 4.76
N LYS A 96 -17.08 -3.23 3.92
CA LYS A 96 -18.52 -2.95 3.93
C LYS A 96 -19.22 -3.33 5.25
N ASN A 97 -18.63 -4.19 6.05
CA ASN A 97 -19.16 -4.65 7.34
C ASN A 97 -18.68 -3.77 8.50
N GLY A 98 -17.78 -2.81 8.21
CA GLY A 98 -17.18 -1.95 9.21
C GLY A 98 -15.89 -2.51 9.84
N GLU A 99 -15.42 -3.66 9.38
CA GLU A 99 -14.19 -4.28 9.86
C GLU A 99 -12.95 -3.61 9.25
N TRP A 100 -11.93 -3.41 10.07
CA TRP A 100 -10.72 -2.75 9.64
C TRP A 100 -9.65 -3.74 9.17
N HIS A 101 -8.94 -3.36 8.13
CA HIS A 101 -7.86 -4.15 7.55
C HIS A 101 -6.69 -3.25 7.14
N ILE A 102 -5.50 -3.82 7.07
CA ILE A 102 -4.38 -3.25 6.34
C ILE A 102 -4.22 -4.01 5.04
N ILE A 103 -4.21 -3.28 3.92
CA ILE A 103 -3.71 -3.81 2.65
C ILE A 103 -2.27 -3.36 2.50
N CYS A 104 -1.37 -4.28 2.22
CA CYS A 104 0.06 -3.98 2.13
C CYS A 104 0.74 -4.84 1.07
N LEU A 105 1.97 -4.49 0.72
CA LEU A 105 2.77 -5.29 -0.18
C LEU A 105 3.75 -6.21 0.58
N GLY A 106 4.14 -7.26 -0.09
CA GLY A 106 5.17 -8.19 0.32
C GLY A 106 5.59 -9.07 -0.84
N PHE A 107 6.43 -10.04 -0.61
CA PHE A 107 6.79 -11.04 -1.62
C PHE A 107 6.82 -12.44 -1.01
N ARG A 108 6.49 -13.42 -1.83
CA ARG A 108 6.44 -14.83 -1.45
C ARG A 108 7.68 -15.53 -1.95
N GLN A 109 8.50 -16.04 -1.03
CA GLN A 109 9.67 -16.84 -1.36
C GLN A 109 9.25 -18.21 -1.91
N ILE A 110 10.08 -18.80 -2.77
CA ILE A 110 9.86 -20.15 -3.29
C ILE A 110 9.92 -21.18 -2.15
N HIS A 111 10.81 -20.96 -1.20
CA HIS A 111 10.98 -21.82 -0.03
C HIS A 111 11.66 -21.03 1.11
N MET A 112 11.46 -21.42 2.36
CA MET A 112 12.05 -20.75 3.52
C MET A 112 13.59 -20.64 3.49
N TRP A 113 14.26 -21.54 2.79
CA TRP A 113 15.72 -21.55 2.61
C TRP A 113 16.18 -20.86 1.33
N MET A 114 15.24 -20.48 0.46
CA MET A 114 15.54 -19.84 -0.83
C MET A 114 14.94 -18.45 -0.84
N THR A 115 15.79 -17.47 -0.72
CA THR A 115 15.41 -16.05 -0.66
C THR A 115 14.92 -15.49 -2.00
N TYR A 116 14.75 -16.35 -3.01
CA TYR A 116 14.25 -15.97 -4.33
C TYR A 116 12.73 -15.97 -4.36
N HIS A 117 12.18 -15.05 -5.09
CA HIS A 117 10.77 -15.01 -5.47
C HIS A 117 10.66 -14.72 -6.97
N HIS A 118 9.59 -15.20 -7.61
CA HIS A 118 9.39 -15.08 -9.07
C HIS A 118 8.07 -14.38 -9.43
N LEU A 119 7.19 -14.18 -8.46
CA LEU A 119 5.92 -13.46 -8.65
C LEU A 119 6.05 -11.95 -8.49
N GLY A 120 7.21 -11.47 -8.04
CA GLY A 120 7.36 -10.07 -7.65
C GLY A 120 6.64 -9.78 -6.32
N ARG A 121 6.14 -8.56 -6.18
CA ARG A 121 5.38 -8.15 -4.98
C ARG A 121 3.91 -8.50 -5.17
N GLU A 122 3.34 -9.05 -4.10
CA GLU A 122 1.92 -9.37 -3.97
C GLU A 122 1.25 -8.40 -2.99
N CYS A 123 -0.08 -8.25 -3.07
CA CYS A 123 -0.87 -7.54 -2.08
C CYS A 123 -1.41 -8.52 -1.03
N PHE A 124 -1.30 -8.14 0.24
CA PHE A 124 -1.79 -8.92 1.37
C PHE A 124 -2.81 -8.12 2.15
N LEU A 125 -3.86 -8.79 2.62
CA LEU A 125 -4.91 -8.22 3.44
C LEU A 125 -4.80 -8.78 4.86
N ILE A 126 -4.61 -7.91 5.84
CA ILE A 126 -4.38 -8.28 7.23
C ILE A 126 -5.49 -7.69 8.11
N PRO A 127 -6.17 -8.48 8.95
CA PRO A 127 -7.20 -7.97 9.85
C PRO A 127 -6.58 -7.04 10.91
N VAL A 128 -7.32 -5.98 11.25
CA VAL A 128 -6.94 -4.97 12.23
C VAL A 128 -7.94 -4.94 13.35
N THR A 129 -7.45 -4.88 14.59
CA THR A 129 -8.28 -4.75 15.77
C THR A 129 -7.96 -3.43 16.48
N PHE A 130 -8.95 -2.54 16.58
CA PHE A 130 -8.88 -1.35 17.43
C PHE A 130 -9.22 -1.71 18.88
N HIS A 131 -8.43 -1.21 19.83
CA HIS A 131 -8.57 -1.43 21.25
C HIS A 131 -9.22 -0.22 21.93
N GLU A 132 -9.77 -0.41 23.13
CA GLU A 132 -10.46 0.63 23.91
C GLU A 132 -9.56 1.84 24.22
N ASP A 133 -8.27 1.63 24.35
CA ASP A 133 -7.28 2.69 24.55
C ASP A 133 -7.00 3.52 23.29
N GLY A 134 -7.61 3.14 22.16
CA GLY A 134 -7.50 3.81 20.87
C GLY A 134 -6.21 3.44 20.11
N TRP A 135 -5.45 2.44 20.52
CA TRP A 135 -4.42 1.82 19.68
C TRP A 135 -5.03 0.71 18.81
N PHE A 136 -4.32 0.29 17.77
CA PHE A 136 -4.72 -0.87 17.00
C PHE A 136 -3.56 -1.85 16.80
N THR A 137 -3.91 -3.10 16.57
CA THR A 137 -2.99 -4.18 16.17
C THR A 137 -3.37 -4.72 14.82
N ALA A 138 -2.41 -5.26 14.07
CA ALA A 138 -2.63 -5.88 12.77
C ALA A 138 -2.21 -7.37 12.84
N GLY A 139 -3.15 -8.29 12.65
CA GLY A 139 -2.92 -9.71 12.87
C GLY A 139 -2.25 -9.96 14.22
N ASN A 140 -1.22 -10.79 14.21
CA ASN A 140 -0.35 -11.03 15.37
C ASN A 140 0.97 -10.25 15.28
N GLY A 141 0.98 -9.09 14.59
CA GLY A 141 2.17 -8.32 14.29
C GLY A 141 2.97 -8.84 13.11
N THR A 142 2.49 -9.92 12.47
CA THR A 142 3.07 -10.58 11.29
C THR A 142 2.01 -10.80 10.22
N CYS A 143 2.44 -10.93 8.97
CA CYS A 143 1.59 -11.40 7.89
C CYS A 143 1.69 -12.91 7.78
N GLU A 144 0.60 -13.58 8.04
CA GLU A 144 0.43 -15.03 7.87
C GLU A 144 0.06 -15.39 6.43
N GLU A 145 0.14 -16.66 6.07
CA GLU A 145 -0.22 -17.13 4.73
C GLU A 145 -1.74 -17.09 4.48
N SER A 146 -2.54 -17.11 5.53
CA SER A 146 -3.99 -17.01 5.48
C SER A 146 -4.57 -16.45 6.77
N TYR A 147 -5.72 -15.79 6.65
CA TYR A 147 -6.52 -15.34 7.79
C TYR A 147 -7.96 -15.79 7.61
N GLU A 148 -8.62 -16.14 8.71
CA GLU A 148 -10.06 -16.26 8.74
C GLU A 148 -10.66 -14.86 8.96
N LEU A 149 -11.44 -14.40 7.99
CA LEU A 149 -12.15 -13.13 8.06
C LEU A 149 -13.62 -13.39 8.35
N SER A 150 -14.20 -12.59 9.25
CA SER A 150 -15.64 -12.59 9.49
C SER A 150 -16.35 -11.72 8.46
N GLY A 151 -17.57 -12.09 8.13
CA GLY A 151 -18.42 -11.30 7.25
C GLY A 151 -18.79 -11.99 5.94
N ASP A 152 -19.70 -11.35 5.23
CA ASP A 152 -20.15 -11.81 3.92
C ASP A 152 -19.30 -11.15 2.82
N PHE A 153 -18.33 -11.89 2.32
CA PHE A 153 -17.52 -11.51 1.17
C PHE A 153 -18.23 -11.95 -0.11
N ALA A 154 -19.27 -11.22 -0.52
CA ALA A 154 -19.90 -11.46 -1.80
C ALA A 154 -18.86 -11.37 -2.92
N GLN A 155 -18.83 -12.37 -3.78
CA GLN A 155 -18.00 -12.30 -4.98
C GLN A 155 -18.41 -11.06 -5.78
N LEU A 156 -17.45 -10.19 -6.06
CA LEU A 156 -17.68 -9.09 -6.98
C LEU A 156 -18.07 -9.69 -8.35
N PRO A 157 -19.08 -9.14 -9.02
CA PRO A 157 -19.40 -9.56 -10.36
C PRO A 157 -18.15 -9.39 -11.24
N LEU A 158 -17.90 -10.39 -12.08
CA LEU A 158 -16.82 -10.28 -13.07
C LEU A 158 -17.00 -8.98 -13.85
N LYS A 159 -16.01 -8.10 -13.78
CA LYS A 159 -16.02 -6.87 -14.57
C LYS A 159 -15.83 -7.24 -16.02
N THR A 160 -16.84 -6.98 -16.84
CA THR A 160 -16.75 -7.19 -18.29
C THR A 160 -16.24 -5.91 -18.91
N TYR A 161 -15.10 -5.98 -19.58
CA TYR A 161 -14.56 -4.88 -20.36
C TYR A 161 -15.13 -4.91 -21.76
N THR A 162 -15.53 -3.75 -22.23
CA THR A 162 -15.84 -3.48 -23.61
C THR A 162 -14.85 -2.45 -24.15
N LEU A 163 -14.71 -2.34 -25.47
CA LEU A 163 -13.81 -1.36 -26.05
C LEU A 163 -14.25 0.10 -25.77
N GLU A 164 -15.48 0.29 -25.30
CA GLU A 164 -16.01 1.60 -24.91
C GLU A 164 -15.57 2.01 -23.49
N ASN A 165 -15.38 1.05 -22.59
CA ASN A 165 -15.10 1.34 -21.17
C ASN A 165 -13.68 1.00 -20.72
N ILE A 166 -12.89 0.26 -21.50
CA ILE A 166 -11.56 -0.20 -21.10
C ILE A 166 -10.58 0.94 -20.85
N GLY A 167 -10.75 2.08 -21.51
CA GLY A 167 -9.83 3.22 -21.41
C GLY A 167 -9.66 3.79 -20.00
N HIS A 168 -10.63 3.58 -19.11
CA HIS A 168 -10.56 4.04 -17.73
C HIS A 168 -9.69 3.13 -16.82
N ASP A 169 -9.41 1.90 -17.27
CA ASP A 169 -8.67 0.90 -16.50
C ASP A 169 -7.30 0.60 -17.10
N ILE A 170 -6.94 1.26 -18.21
CA ILE A 170 -5.60 1.17 -18.78
C ILE A 170 -4.65 2.02 -17.96
N CYS A 171 -3.64 1.37 -17.39
CA CYS A 171 -2.55 2.02 -16.69
C CYS A 171 -1.31 2.04 -17.57
N HIS A 172 -0.57 3.14 -17.48
CA HIS A 172 0.67 3.32 -18.20
C HIS A 172 1.83 3.36 -17.23
N LEU A 173 2.93 2.73 -17.58
CA LEU A 173 4.16 2.90 -16.84
C LEU A 173 4.83 4.20 -17.30
N ARG A 174 5.17 5.09 -16.34
CA ARG A 174 5.79 6.41 -16.52
C ARG A 174 4.84 7.45 -17.12
N HIS A 175 4.63 7.46 -18.41
CA HIS A 175 3.70 8.39 -19.08
C HIS A 175 2.96 7.68 -20.22
N PRO A 176 1.76 8.11 -20.56
CA PRO A 176 1.01 7.51 -21.66
C PRO A 176 1.66 7.81 -23.00
N HIS A 177 1.95 6.76 -23.75
CA HIS A 177 2.45 6.83 -25.13
C HIS A 177 1.27 6.71 -26.09
N THR A 178 0.43 7.74 -26.14
CA THR A 178 -0.84 7.73 -26.89
C THR A 178 -0.67 7.52 -28.39
N GLU A 179 0.51 7.80 -28.93
CA GLU A 179 0.89 7.53 -30.31
C GLU A 179 1.12 6.04 -30.61
N ASN A 180 1.30 5.23 -29.55
CA ASN A 180 1.60 3.81 -29.67
C ASN A 180 0.41 2.89 -29.45
N TYR A 181 -0.76 3.45 -29.11
CA TYR A 181 -1.98 2.64 -29.04
C TYR A 181 -3.19 3.42 -29.54
N SER A 182 -4.20 2.69 -29.99
CA SER A 182 -5.52 3.23 -30.27
C SER A 182 -6.60 2.24 -29.89
N ILE A 183 -7.70 2.76 -29.38
CA ILE A 183 -8.89 1.99 -29.01
C ILE A 183 -10.03 2.48 -29.88
N THR A 184 -10.62 1.56 -30.62
CA THR A 184 -11.83 1.80 -31.42
C THR A 184 -12.98 0.96 -30.86
N LYS A 185 -14.17 1.11 -31.41
CA LYS A 185 -15.29 0.25 -30.99
C LYS A 185 -15.10 -1.23 -31.35
N ASP A 186 -14.19 -1.54 -32.27
CA ASP A 186 -14.03 -2.88 -32.83
C ASP A 186 -12.70 -3.54 -32.43
N ASN A 187 -11.67 -2.74 -32.06
CA ASN A 187 -10.35 -3.27 -31.76
C ASN A 187 -9.48 -2.35 -30.89
N ILE A 188 -8.44 -2.96 -30.33
CA ILE A 188 -7.30 -2.27 -29.74
C ILE A 188 -6.10 -2.56 -30.63
N THR A 189 -5.42 -1.49 -31.05
CA THR A 189 -4.20 -1.59 -31.84
C THR A 189 -3.02 -1.12 -30.97
N LEU A 190 -2.02 -1.96 -30.82
CA LEU A 190 -0.74 -1.63 -30.17
C LEU A 190 0.34 -1.55 -31.24
N LYS A 191 1.10 -0.47 -31.23
CA LYS A 191 2.21 -0.24 -32.16
C LYS A 191 3.53 -0.37 -31.40
N GLY A 192 4.34 -1.35 -31.78
CA GLY A 192 5.67 -1.54 -31.22
C GLY A 192 6.63 -0.40 -31.58
N THR A 193 7.71 -0.32 -30.85
CA THR A 193 8.83 0.60 -31.07
C THR A 193 10.14 -0.18 -31.21
N ASP A 194 11.21 0.52 -31.54
CA ASP A 194 12.56 -0.08 -31.68
C ASP A 194 13.28 -0.27 -30.33
N VAL A 195 12.64 0.12 -29.21
CA VAL A 195 13.23 -0.02 -27.87
C VAL A 195 12.81 -1.33 -27.20
N THR A 196 13.64 -1.83 -26.29
CA THR A 196 13.33 -3.01 -25.47
C THR A 196 12.58 -2.63 -24.19
N LEU A 197 12.03 -3.61 -23.48
CA LEU A 197 11.33 -3.39 -22.21
C LEU A 197 12.22 -2.80 -21.11
N ASP A 198 13.54 -2.96 -21.23
CA ASP A 198 14.52 -2.37 -20.28
C ASP A 198 14.71 -0.86 -20.48
N ASP A 199 14.30 -0.33 -21.64
CA ASP A 199 14.43 1.09 -21.93
C ASP A 199 13.33 1.89 -21.21
N VAL A 200 13.71 3.03 -20.63
CA VAL A 200 12.76 3.94 -19.95
C VAL A 200 11.75 4.57 -20.91
N ALA A 201 12.06 4.60 -22.20
CA ALA A 201 11.17 5.09 -23.26
C ALA A 201 10.25 4.00 -23.82
N SER A 202 10.30 2.77 -23.31
CA SER A 202 9.43 1.68 -23.77
C SER A 202 7.97 1.98 -23.44
N PRO A 203 7.06 2.02 -24.42
CA PRO A 203 5.64 2.12 -24.14
C PRO A 203 5.14 0.84 -23.48
N THR A 204 4.49 1.00 -22.34
CA THR A 204 3.92 -0.10 -21.55
C THR A 204 2.49 0.26 -21.13
N PHE A 205 1.59 -0.71 -21.28
CA PHE A 205 0.16 -0.57 -21.02
C PHE A 205 -0.30 -1.65 -20.05
#